data_d2cbccb644b7bf0b26a48495d52b62e3
#
_entry.id   d2cbccb644b7bf0b26a48495d52b62e3
#
_cell.length_a   1.000
_cell.length_b   1.000
_cell.length_c   1.000
_cell.angle_alpha   90.00
_cell.angle_beta   90.00
_cell.angle_gamma   90.00
#
_symmetry.space_group_name_H-M   'P 1'
#
loop_
_entity.id
_entity.type
_entity.pdbx_description
1 polymer ?
#
loop_
_entity_poly.entity_id
_entity_poly.type
_entity_poly.pdbx_seq_one_letter_code
_entity_poly.pdbx_strand_id
1 'polypeptide(L)'
;MLAGAFAAACLVVATLAAGAEAPAIVTLVEGPAALLRGAGRFALVEGVRVHAGDIVEVPDKGLVQIEFAGGTRVSLGPQARFHVAALAGAARGTKEAAVSDFYLLQGWSKFALAPKSAPLRVTTPLFGFGSADAVVVLQVQSAEASLFVERGALRLAEGFVRATPSSPVAVGAGQFYVRRADQRGVLQPRPAPGFVAGMPAYYRDNLPERLAGFKDRDVSPRRLGDLAYEEVEPWLKGPPELRRPLIQRMRARAQDPEFRKAVIANMRFHPEWDRILFPEKYLPKPVPAADAAPAPAQNK
;
A
#
# COMPACT_ATOMS: atom_id res chain seq x y z
N MET A 1 60.05 18.52 -39.75
CA MET A 1 58.67 18.08 -40.04
C MET A 1 58.17 17.32 -38.82
N LEU A 2 57.43 18.01 -37.95
CA LEU A 2 56.78 17.39 -36.77
C LEU A 2 55.32 17.05 -37.15
N ALA A 3 54.97 15.79 -37.04
CA ALA A 3 53.59 15.30 -37.19
C ALA A 3 52.99 15.14 -35.80
N GLY A 4 52.06 15.99 -35.41
CA GLY A 4 51.31 15.89 -34.17
C GLY A 4 50.11 14.95 -34.34
N ALA A 5 50.06 13.89 -33.52
CA ALA A 5 48.92 13.00 -33.44
C ALA A 5 47.91 13.53 -32.41
N PHE A 6 46.71 13.90 -32.85
CA PHE A 6 45.56 14.23 -32.00
C PHE A 6 44.86 12.93 -31.62
N ALA A 7 44.93 12.54 -30.36
CA ALA A 7 44.13 11.46 -29.80
C ALA A 7 42.78 12.03 -29.37
N ALA A 8 41.70 11.66 -30.08
CA ALA A 8 40.34 11.97 -29.69
C ALA A 8 39.87 10.97 -28.62
N ALA A 9 39.76 11.43 -27.39
CA ALA A 9 39.16 10.66 -26.30
C ALA A 9 37.64 10.68 -26.43
N CYS A 10 37.03 9.54 -26.90
CA CYS A 10 35.60 9.33 -26.84
C CYS A 10 35.17 9.11 -25.40
N LEU A 11 34.51 10.11 -24.82
CA LEU A 11 33.85 9.99 -23.53
C LEU A 11 32.56 9.17 -23.73
N VAL A 12 32.60 7.89 -23.39
CA VAL A 12 31.39 7.05 -23.33
C VAL A 12 30.63 7.42 -22.06
N VAL A 13 29.62 8.27 -22.21
CA VAL A 13 28.64 8.53 -21.16
C VAL A 13 27.76 7.29 -21.02
N ALA A 14 28.11 6.41 -20.09
CA ALA A 14 27.22 5.33 -19.68
C ALA A 14 26.00 5.95 -19.00
N THR A 15 24.89 6.07 -19.73
CA THR A 15 23.59 6.33 -19.14
C THR A 15 23.24 5.16 -18.23
N LEU A 16 23.38 5.37 -16.93
CA LEU A 16 22.83 4.47 -15.91
C LEU A 16 21.33 4.39 -16.14
N ALA A 17 20.88 3.32 -16.80
CA ALA A 17 19.47 2.99 -16.87
C ALA A 17 18.94 2.90 -15.42
N ALA A 18 18.15 3.87 -15.04
CA ALA A 18 17.42 3.83 -13.79
C ALA A 18 16.59 2.56 -13.82
N GLY A 19 16.88 1.60 -12.92
CA GLY A 19 16.10 0.37 -12.80
C GLY A 19 14.64 0.74 -12.72
N ALA A 20 13.90 0.49 -13.80
CA ALA A 20 12.49 0.80 -13.87
C ALA A 20 11.78 -0.11 -12.86
N GLU A 21 10.97 0.50 -11.98
CA GLU A 21 10.02 -0.22 -11.12
C GLU A 21 9.21 -1.16 -12.01
N ALA A 22 9.09 -2.44 -11.61
CA ALA A 22 8.31 -3.40 -12.38
C ALA A 22 6.87 -2.90 -12.48
N PRO A 23 6.31 -2.75 -13.69
CA PRO A 23 5.02 -2.10 -13.84
C PRO A 23 3.92 -2.90 -13.15
N ALA A 24 3.14 -2.21 -12.31
CA ALA A 24 1.85 -2.64 -11.82
C ALA A 24 0.81 -1.80 -12.58
N ILE A 25 0.00 -2.44 -13.41
CA ILE A 25 -0.92 -1.75 -14.33
C ILE A 25 -2.35 -2.20 -14.08
N VAL A 26 -3.25 -1.24 -14.03
CA VAL A 26 -4.70 -1.51 -14.03
C VAL A 26 -5.11 -1.99 -15.40
N THR A 27 -5.53 -3.24 -15.53
CA THR A 27 -5.86 -3.88 -16.80
C THR A 27 -7.34 -4.10 -17.05
N LEU A 28 -8.16 -3.95 -15.99
CA LEU A 28 -9.61 -4.02 -16.08
C LEU A 28 -10.22 -3.08 -15.02
N VAL A 29 -11.23 -2.32 -15.42
CA VAL A 29 -12.08 -1.53 -14.53
C VAL A 29 -13.52 -1.69 -14.96
N GLU A 30 -14.34 -2.30 -14.11
CA GLU A 30 -15.78 -2.36 -14.26
C GLU A 30 -16.45 -1.54 -13.14
N GLY A 31 -17.27 -0.58 -13.53
CA GLY A 31 -17.89 0.36 -12.61
C GLY A 31 -16.96 1.46 -12.12
N PRO A 32 -17.42 2.32 -11.22
CA PRO A 32 -16.62 3.40 -10.67
C PRO A 32 -15.55 2.85 -9.72
N ALA A 33 -14.32 3.34 -9.86
CA ALA A 33 -13.23 3.08 -8.95
C ALA A 33 -12.40 4.35 -8.76
N ALA A 34 -11.80 4.50 -7.59
CA ALA A 34 -10.99 5.65 -7.25
C ALA A 34 -9.55 5.25 -6.92
N LEU A 35 -8.63 6.14 -7.30
CA LEU A 35 -7.24 6.10 -6.91
C LEU A 35 -6.96 7.28 -5.98
N LEU A 36 -6.49 7.00 -4.76
CA LEU A 36 -5.99 8.02 -3.85
C LEU A 36 -4.47 8.05 -3.96
N ARG A 37 -3.94 9.16 -4.45
CA ARG A 37 -2.50 9.36 -4.65
C ARG A 37 -2.05 10.70 -4.09
N GLY A 38 -1.10 10.67 -3.15
CA GLY A 38 -0.69 11.88 -2.44
C GLY A 38 -1.86 12.49 -1.68
N ALA A 39 -2.17 13.75 -1.97
CA ALA A 39 -3.28 14.49 -1.38
C ALA A 39 -4.54 14.54 -2.29
N GLY A 40 -4.53 13.83 -3.42
CA GLY A 40 -5.57 13.91 -4.44
C GLY A 40 -6.35 12.60 -4.63
N ARG A 41 -7.61 12.77 -5.07
CA ARG A 41 -8.47 11.70 -5.55
C ARG A 41 -8.56 11.73 -7.06
N PHE A 42 -8.50 10.58 -7.68
CA PHE A 42 -8.49 10.40 -9.14
C PHE A 42 -9.49 9.32 -9.55
N ALA A 43 -10.07 9.48 -10.74
CA ALA A 43 -10.81 8.41 -11.38
C ALA A 43 -9.82 7.35 -11.88
N LEU A 44 -10.06 6.10 -11.49
CA LEU A 44 -9.24 4.99 -11.95
C LEU A 44 -9.78 4.47 -13.28
N VAL A 45 -8.88 4.25 -14.23
CA VAL A 45 -9.18 3.71 -15.56
C VAL A 45 -8.13 2.71 -15.98
N GLU A 46 -8.44 1.88 -16.97
CA GLU A 46 -7.51 0.92 -17.55
C GLU A 46 -6.26 1.61 -18.13
N GLY A 47 -5.10 1.01 -17.94
CA GLY A 47 -3.80 1.52 -18.38
C GLY A 47 -3.09 2.39 -17.34
N VAL A 48 -3.75 2.80 -16.27
CA VAL A 48 -3.11 3.56 -15.18
C VAL A 48 -2.06 2.69 -14.49
N ARG A 49 -0.87 3.25 -14.32
CA ARG A 49 0.21 2.64 -13.53
C ARG A 49 -0.02 2.90 -12.06
N VAL A 50 0.06 1.82 -11.27
CA VAL A 50 -0.06 1.88 -9.82
C VAL A 50 1.34 1.97 -9.22
N HIS A 51 1.52 2.85 -8.23
CA HIS A 51 2.79 3.11 -7.56
C HIS A 51 2.72 2.76 -6.08
N ALA A 52 3.89 2.61 -5.48
CA ALA A 52 3.98 2.47 -4.03
C ALA A 52 3.35 3.69 -3.34
N GLY A 53 2.45 3.40 -2.39
CA GLY A 53 1.66 4.37 -1.64
C GLY A 53 0.32 4.75 -2.22
N ASP A 54 -0.04 4.21 -3.37
CA ASP A 54 -1.38 4.37 -3.89
C ASP A 54 -2.40 3.58 -3.08
N ILE A 55 -3.61 4.13 -3.00
CA ILE A 55 -4.77 3.43 -2.47
C ILE A 55 -5.79 3.30 -3.59
N VAL A 56 -6.29 2.09 -3.81
CA VAL A 56 -7.36 1.81 -4.75
C VAL A 56 -8.63 1.49 -3.98
N GLU A 57 -9.70 2.19 -4.30
CA GLU A 57 -11.01 1.99 -3.70
C GLU A 57 -12.03 1.57 -4.76
N VAL A 58 -12.72 0.47 -4.48
CA VAL A 58 -13.79 -0.09 -5.29
C VAL A 58 -15.08 -0.02 -4.48
N PRO A 59 -16.14 0.63 -4.98
CA PRO A 59 -17.41 0.70 -4.25
C PRO A 59 -18.17 -0.63 -4.27
N ASP A 60 -19.43 -0.63 -3.81
CA ASP A 60 -20.27 -1.83 -3.65
C ASP A 60 -20.47 -2.63 -4.94
N LYS A 61 -20.40 -1.98 -6.09
CA LYS A 61 -20.49 -2.63 -7.40
C LYS A 61 -19.28 -2.19 -8.22
N GLY A 62 -18.36 -3.09 -8.43
CA GLY A 62 -17.18 -2.80 -9.23
C GLY A 62 -16.16 -3.92 -9.20
N LEU A 63 -15.27 -3.86 -10.15
CA LEU A 63 -14.13 -4.75 -10.27
C LEU A 63 -12.94 -3.97 -10.81
N VAL A 64 -11.78 -4.14 -10.18
CA VAL A 64 -10.50 -3.64 -10.68
C VAL A 64 -9.52 -4.79 -10.73
N GLN A 65 -8.87 -5.02 -11.87
CA GLN A 65 -7.75 -5.93 -11.98
C GLN A 65 -6.45 -5.14 -12.12
N ILE A 66 -5.48 -5.47 -11.28
CA ILE A 66 -4.11 -4.95 -11.34
C ILE A 66 -3.19 -6.12 -11.68
N GLU A 67 -2.41 -5.96 -12.72
CA GLU A 67 -1.45 -6.98 -13.14
C GLU A 67 -0.03 -6.48 -12.93
N PHE A 68 0.82 -7.39 -12.44
CA PHE A 68 2.22 -7.13 -12.13
C PHE A 68 3.12 -7.85 -13.14
N ALA A 69 4.29 -7.27 -13.39
CA ALA A 69 5.32 -7.99 -14.14
C ALA A 69 5.64 -9.32 -13.43
N GLY A 70 5.69 -10.40 -14.20
CA GLY A 70 5.87 -11.77 -13.65
C GLY A 70 4.58 -12.56 -13.50
N GLY A 71 3.40 -12.00 -13.88
CA GLY A 71 2.15 -12.74 -14.02
C GLY A 71 1.27 -12.76 -12.76
N THR A 72 1.67 -12.08 -11.69
CA THR A 72 0.78 -11.90 -10.52
C THR A 72 -0.38 -10.97 -10.88
N ARG A 73 -1.60 -11.36 -10.48
CA ARG A 73 -2.82 -10.57 -10.65
C ARG A 73 -3.52 -10.38 -9.32
N VAL A 74 -3.97 -9.16 -9.09
CA VAL A 74 -4.80 -8.79 -7.95
C VAL A 74 -6.12 -8.25 -8.48
N SER A 75 -7.21 -8.94 -8.17
CA SER A 75 -8.57 -8.50 -8.50
C SER A 75 -9.22 -7.96 -7.24
N LEU A 76 -9.65 -6.70 -7.28
CA LEU A 76 -10.33 -5.99 -6.20
C LEU A 76 -11.82 -5.93 -6.53
N GLY A 77 -12.64 -6.47 -5.65
CA GLY A 77 -14.09 -6.54 -5.81
C GLY A 77 -14.84 -5.54 -4.93
N PRO A 78 -16.12 -5.81 -4.65
CA PRO A 78 -16.98 -4.92 -3.89
C PRO A 78 -16.38 -4.48 -2.57
N GLN A 79 -16.53 -3.19 -2.28
CA GLN A 79 -16.06 -2.52 -1.05
C GLN A 79 -14.56 -2.62 -0.79
N ALA A 80 -13.75 -3.00 -1.80
CA ALA A 80 -12.32 -3.13 -1.61
C ALA A 80 -11.67 -1.77 -1.33
N ARG A 81 -10.88 -1.72 -0.25
CA ARG A 81 -9.96 -0.65 0.10
C ARG A 81 -8.57 -1.23 0.20
N PHE A 82 -7.76 -0.96 -0.80
CA PHE A 82 -6.49 -1.63 -1.03
C PHE A 82 -5.34 -0.62 -1.13
N HIS A 83 -4.33 -0.77 -0.29
CA HIS A 83 -3.14 0.08 -0.27
C HIS A 83 -1.94 -0.70 -0.79
N VAL A 84 -1.22 -0.12 -1.72
CA VAL A 84 0.05 -0.60 -2.25
C VAL A 84 1.17 0.03 -1.43
N ALA A 85 1.60 -0.64 -0.36
CA ALA A 85 2.62 -0.09 0.54
C ALA A 85 4.01 -0.06 -0.11
N ALA A 86 4.37 -1.13 -0.83
CA ALA A 86 5.61 -1.23 -1.59
C ALA A 86 5.43 -2.10 -2.84
N LEU A 87 6.26 -1.88 -3.84
CA LEU A 87 6.37 -2.71 -5.04
C LEU A 87 7.79 -3.26 -5.18
N ALA A 88 7.89 -4.54 -5.56
CA ALA A 88 9.15 -5.18 -5.83
C ALA A 88 9.87 -4.48 -6.99
N GLY A 89 11.18 -4.28 -6.86
CA GLY A 89 12.00 -3.57 -7.86
C GLY A 89 12.19 -2.08 -7.60
N ALA A 90 11.43 -1.47 -6.68
CA ALA A 90 11.58 -0.05 -6.33
C ALA A 90 12.80 0.24 -5.45
N ALA A 91 13.34 -0.74 -4.73
CA ALA A 91 14.45 -0.55 -3.80
C ALA A 91 15.81 -0.72 -4.49
N ARG A 92 16.55 0.38 -4.64
CA ARG A 92 17.94 0.36 -5.07
C ARG A 92 18.86 -0.05 -3.91
N GLY A 93 19.66 -1.09 -4.11
CA GLY A 93 20.86 -1.33 -3.30
C GLY A 93 20.75 -2.27 -2.12
N THR A 94 19.62 -2.93 -1.86
CA THR A 94 19.52 -4.00 -0.86
C THR A 94 19.57 -5.37 -1.51
N LYS A 95 20.38 -6.30 -0.93
CA LYS A 95 20.46 -7.70 -1.35
C LYS A 95 19.20 -8.54 -1.02
N GLU A 96 18.25 -7.96 -0.31
CA GLU A 96 16.95 -8.61 -0.06
C GLU A 96 16.08 -8.51 -1.31
N ALA A 97 15.56 -9.66 -1.75
CA ALA A 97 14.59 -9.70 -2.82
C ALA A 97 13.44 -8.74 -2.46
N ALA A 98 13.28 -7.68 -3.25
CA ALA A 98 12.27 -6.68 -3.00
C ALA A 98 10.90 -7.36 -3.00
N VAL A 99 10.20 -7.29 -1.89
CA VAL A 99 8.87 -7.88 -1.67
C VAL A 99 7.84 -6.82 -1.95
N SER A 100 6.84 -7.15 -2.77
CA SER A 100 5.65 -6.28 -2.88
C SER A 100 4.82 -6.40 -1.60
N ASP A 101 4.43 -5.28 -1.03
CA ASP A 101 3.71 -5.20 0.24
C ASP A 101 2.36 -4.51 0.06
N PHE A 102 1.30 -5.20 0.44
CA PHE A 102 -0.07 -4.75 0.25
C PHE A 102 -0.84 -4.79 1.55
N TYR A 103 -1.78 -3.87 1.69
CA TYR A 103 -2.72 -3.86 2.80
C TYR A 103 -4.15 -3.79 2.29
N LEU A 104 -4.94 -4.83 2.59
CA LEU A 104 -6.38 -4.85 2.35
C LEU A 104 -7.10 -4.45 3.63
N LEU A 105 -7.62 -3.23 3.67
CA LEU A 105 -8.35 -2.72 4.84
C LEU A 105 -9.74 -3.31 4.94
N GLN A 106 -10.43 -3.46 3.80
CA GLN A 106 -11.81 -3.89 3.71
C GLN A 106 -12.13 -4.45 2.31
N GLY A 107 -13.19 -5.24 2.21
CA GLY A 107 -13.79 -5.67 0.95
C GLY A 107 -13.29 -7.02 0.45
N TRP A 108 -13.62 -7.31 -0.80
CA TRP A 108 -13.26 -8.53 -1.48
C TRP A 108 -12.01 -8.37 -2.33
N SER A 109 -11.14 -9.36 -2.31
CA SER A 109 -9.99 -9.43 -3.22
C SER A 109 -9.65 -10.87 -3.58
N LYS A 110 -9.14 -11.07 -4.82
CA LYS A 110 -8.56 -12.34 -5.26
C LYS A 110 -7.13 -12.09 -5.70
N PHE A 111 -6.20 -12.88 -5.19
CA PHE A 111 -4.79 -12.86 -5.56
C PHE A 111 -4.47 -14.13 -6.34
N ALA A 112 -4.06 -14.00 -7.58
CA ALA A 112 -3.51 -15.08 -8.38
C ALA A 112 -2.00 -14.87 -8.51
N LEU A 113 -1.23 -15.58 -7.70
CA LEU A 113 0.22 -15.44 -7.59
C LEU A 113 0.89 -16.39 -8.56
N ALA A 114 1.78 -15.87 -9.39
CA ALA A 114 2.53 -16.69 -10.34
C ALA A 114 3.83 -17.22 -9.71
N PRO A 115 4.25 -18.46 -10.01
CA PRO A 115 5.43 -19.10 -9.41
C PRO A 115 6.75 -18.34 -9.62
N LYS A 116 6.83 -17.55 -10.69
CA LYS A 116 8.02 -16.76 -11.05
C LYS A 116 7.92 -15.28 -10.68
N SER A 117 6.83 -14.88 -10.03
CA SER A 117 6.67 -13.51 -9.56
C SER A 117 7.57 -13.21 -8.35
N ALA A 118 7.87 -11.94 -8.15
CA ALA A 118 8.48 -11.49 -6.91
C ALA A 118 7.59 -11.89 -5.72
N PRO A 119 8.18 -12.28 -4.58
CA PRO A 119 7.42 -12.59 -3.40
C PRO A 119 6.58 -11.39 -2.98
N LEU A 120 5.38 -11.67 -2.46
CA LEU A 120 4.52 -10.63 -1.94
C LEU A 120 4.06 -10.93 -0.52
N ARG A 121 3.72 -9.87 0.17
CA ARG A 121 3.07 -9.88 1.48
C ARG A 121 1.74 -9.16 1.37
N VAL A 122 0.71 -9.80 1.88
CA VAL A 122 -0.61 -9.20 2.02
C VAL A 122 -0.95 -9.14 3.50
N THR A 123 -1.46 -8.02 3.89
CA THR A 123 -1.80 -7.71 5.27
C THR A 123 -3.24 -7.22 5.34
N THR A 124 -3.94 -7.65 6.38
CA THR A 124 -5.29 -7.20 6.72
C THR A 124 -5.30 -6.71 8.18
N PRO A 125 -6.35 -6.10 8.68
CA PRO A 125 -6.44 -5.74 10.10
C PRO A 125 -6.28 -6.92 11.07
N LEU A 126 -6.52 -8.16 10.62
CA LEU A 126 -6.59 -9.31 11.52
C LEU A 126 -5.47 -10.34 11.32
N PHE A 127 -4.97 -10.50 10.10
CA PHE A 127 -3.86 -11.40 9.79
C PHE A 127 -3.10 -10.95 8.54
N GLY A 128 -1.91 -11.49 8.36
CA GLY A 128 -1.14 -11.32 7.14
C GLY A 128 -0.60 -12.64 6.61
N PHE A 129 -0.24 -12.67 5.33
CA PHE A 129 0.41 -13.81 4.71
C PHE A 129 1.43 -13.36 3.67
N GLY A 130 2.40 -14.24 3.42
CA GLY A 130 3.31 -14.13 2.29
C GLY A 130 3.20 -15.38 1.43
N SER A 131 3.28 -15.23 0.12
CA SER A 131 3.29 -16.35 -0.82
C SER A 131 3.94 -15.97 -2.14
N ALA A 132 4.41 -16.98 -2.86
CA ALA A 132 4.95 -16.86 -4.21
C ALA A 132 4.20 -17.72 -5.24
N ASP A 133 3.37 -18.66 -4.85
CA ASP A 133 2.54 -19.49 -5.74
C ASP A 133 1.27 -19.96 -5.03
N ALA A 134 0.22 -19.19 -5.20
CA ALA A 134 -1.09 -19.52 -4.66
C ALA A 134 -2.18 -18.75 -5.38
N VAL A 135 -3.41 -19.26 -5.33
CA VAL A 135 -4.62 -18.51 -5.68
C VAL A 135 -5.50 -18.45 -4.45
N VAL A 136 -5.79 -17.23 -3.99
CA VAL A 136 -6.52 -17.01 -2.75
C VAL A 136 -7.62 -15.96 -2.93
N VAL A 137 -8.75 -16.17 -2.27
CA VAL A 137 -9.84 -15.22 -2.17
C VAL A 137 -9.95 -14.75 -0.73
N LEU A 138 -9.98 -13.43 -0.56
CA LEU A 138 -10.14 -12.77 0.75
C LEU A 138 -11.45 -12.01 0.79
N GLN A 139 -12.04 -12.00 1.97
CA GLN A 139 -13.06 -11.04 2.39
C GLN A 139 -12.64 -10.43 3.71
N VAL A 140 -12.57 -9.11 3.76
CA VAL A 140 -12.27 -8.36 4.98
C VAL A 140 -13.46 -7.48 5.32
N GLN A 141 -13.97 -7.63 6.52
CA GLN A 141 -15.04 -6.83 7.11
C GLN A 141 -14.51 -6.18 8.40
N SER A 142 -15.28 -5.30 9.01
CA SER A 142 -14.84 -4.53 10.19
C SER A 142 -14.37 -5.41 11.36
N ALA A 143 -15.01 -6.56 11.58
CA ALA A 143 -14.74 -7.44 12.72
C ALA A 143 -14.32 -8.86 12.32
N GLU A 144 -14.30 -9.17 11.04
CA GLU A 144 -13.98 -10.52 10.54
C GLU A 144 -13.18 -10.44 9.24
N ALA A 145 -12.19 -11.30 9.11
CA ALA A 145 -11.50 -11.53 7.85
C ALA A 145 -11.47 -13.03 7.54
N SER A 146 -11.77 -13.36 6.30
CA SER A 146 -11.87 -14.72 5.79
C SER A 146 -10.96 -14.90 4.59
N LEU A 147 -10.31 -16.07 4.50
CA LEU A 147 -9.41 -16.44 3.42
C LEU A 147 -9.72 -17.85 2.95
N PHE A 148 -9.88 -18.01 1.64
CA PHE A 148 -10.00 -19.29 0.97
C PHE A 148 -8.85 -19.51 0.02
N VAL A 149 -8.18 -20.67 0.12
CA VAL A 149 -7.09 -21.06 -0.78
C VAL A 149 -7.65 -21.94 -1.87
N GLU A 150 -7.73 -21.42 -3.10
CA GLU A 150 -8.18 -22.23 -4.25
C GLU A 150 -7.07 -23.15 -4.76
N ARG A 151 -5.81 -22.66 -4.74
CA ARG A 151 -4.63 -23.39 -5.22
C ARG A 151 -3.41 -23.01 -4.41
N GLY A 152 -2.48 -23.97 -4.27
CA GLY A 152 -1.22 -23.76 -3.57
C GLY A 152 -1.35 -23.87 -2.06
N ALA A 153 -0.44 -23.23 -1.35
CA ALA A 153 -0.44 -23.16 0.10
C ALA A 153 0.25 -21.88 0.57
N LEU A 154 -0.14 -21.42 1.75
CA LEU A 154 0.44 -20.23 2.37
C LEU A 154 0.55 -20.40 3.89
N ARG A 155 1.30 -19.49 4.51
CA ARG A 155 1.44 -19.40 5.96
C ARG A 155 0.86 -18.07 6.41
N LEU A 156 -0.12 -18.13 7.33
CA LEU A 156 -0.73 -16.97 7.95
C LEU A 156 0.00 -16.62 9.24
N ALA A 157 0.28 -15.34 9.42
CA ALA A 157 0.67 -14.78 10.70
C ALA A 157 -0.51 -14.01 11.30
N GLU A 158 -0.94 -14.39 12.50
CA GLU A 158 -1.99 -13.66 13.22
C GLU A 158 -1.40 -12.46 13.98
N GLY A 159 -2.03 -11.32 13.84
CA GLY A 159 -1.75 -10.12 14.62
C GLY A 159 -0.72 -9.18 14.01
N PHE A 160 -1.10 -7.89 13.97
CA PHE A 160 -0.27 -6.74 13.62
C PHE A 160 0.39 -6.09 14.83
N VAL A 161 -0.11 -6.32 16.02
CA VAL A 161 0.25 -5.59 17.21
C VAL A 161 0.92 -6.54 18.17
N ARG A 162 2.23 -6.36 18.41
CA ARG A 162 3.03 -6.71 19.60
C ARG A 162 2.54 -7.86 20.53
N ALA A 163 1.57 -8.65 20.08
CA ALA A 163 1.25 -9.90 20.71
C ALA A 163 2.34 -10.91 20.33
N THR A 164 2.72 -11.73 21.24
CA THR A 164 3.64 -12.86 21.07
C THR A 164 3.41 -13.49 19.70
N PRO A 165 4.43 -13.63 18.83
CA PRO A 165 4.26 -14.22 17.52
C PRO A 165 3.57 -15.57 17.68
N SER A 166 2.31 -15.66 17.26
CA SER A 166 1.65 -16.96 17.18
C SER A 166 2.34 -17.76 16.08
N SER A 167 2.50 -19.07 16.31
CA SER A 167 3.07 -19.93 15.27
C SER A 167 2.25 -19.75 13.99
N PRO A 168 2.91 -19.59 12.82
CA PRO A 168 2.20 -19.40 11.56
C PRO A 168 1.24 -20.57 11.29
N VAL A 169 0.02 -20.28 10.90
CA VAL A 169 -0.98 -21.25 10.49
C VAL A 169 -0.77 -21.60 9.01
N ALA A 170 -0.51 -22.87 8.71
CA ALA A 170 -0.45 -23.35 7.33
C ALA A 170 -1.87 -23.54 6.79
N VAL A 171 -2.15 -22.99 5.61
CA VAL A 171 -3.42 -23.15 4.91
C VAL A 171 -3.16 -23.64 3.49
N GLY A 172 -3.68 -24.82 3.16
CA GLY A 172 -3.53 -25.49 1.86
C GLY A 172 -4.73 -25.30 0.95
N ALA A 173 -4.59 -25.80 -0.29
CA ALA A 173 -5.65 -25.77 -1.28
C ALA A 173 -6.95 -26.42 -0.76
N GLY A 174 -8.08 -25.78 -1.04
CA GLY A 174 -9.43 -26.19 -0.58
C GLY A 174 -9.74 -25.77 0.86
N GLN A 175 -8.77 -25.32 1.64
CA GLN A 175 -8.97 -24.94 3.03
C GLN A 175 -9.42 -23.48 3.15
N PHE A 176 -10.16 -23.23 4.21
CA PHE A 176 -10.71 -21.93 4.56
C PHE A 176 -10.27 -21.51 5.96
N TYR A 177 -9.86 -20.27 6.10
CA TYR A 177 -9.47 -19.69 7.36
C TYR A 177 -10.33 -18.48 7.67
N VAL A 178 -10.84 -18.40 8.89
CA VAL A 178 -11.61 -17.24 9.37
C VAL A 178 -11.07 -16.76 10.70
N ARG A 179 -10.93 -15.46 10.84
CA ARG A 179 -10.54 -14.81 12.07
C ARG A 179 -11.48 -13.65 12.39
N ARG A 180 -11.95 -13.61 13.64
CA ARG A 180 -12.66 -12.48 14.23
C ARG A 180 -11.71 -11.67 15.12
N ALA A 181 -12.04 -10.38 15.28
CA ALA A 181 -11.17 -9.46 16.02
C ALA A 181 -10.89 -9.90 17.46
N ASP A 182 -11.87 -10.51 18.12
CA ASP A 182 -11.86 -10.94 19.52
C ASP A 182 -11.55 -12.44 19.74
N GLN A 183 -11.33 -13.20 18.64
CA GLN A 183 -11.16 -14.65 18.69
C GLN A 183 -9.88 -15.08 17.95
N ARG A 184 -9.37 -16.26 18.29
CA ARG A 184 -8.32 -16.91 17.49
C ARG A 184 -8.90 -17.33 16.15
N GLY A 185 -8.04 -17.37 15.13
CA GLY A 185 -8.43 -17.84 13.83
C GLY A 185 -8.74 -19.34 13.83
N VAL A 186 -9.70 -19.72 12.99
CA VAL A 186 -10.16 -21.11 12.83
C VAL A 186 -9.90 -21.57 11.41
N LEU A 187 -9.17 -22.68 11.28
CA LEU A 187 -8.97 -23.36 10.01
C LEU A 187 -10.09 -24.38 9.79
N GLN A 188 -10.70 -24.36 8.61
CA GLN A 188 -11.79 -25.23 8.20
C GLN A 188 -11.43 -25.97 6.91
N PRO A 189 -11.91 -27.21 6.71
CA PRO A 189 -11.58 -28.01 5.53
C PRO A 189 -12.23 -27.50 4.23
N ARG A 190 -13.22 -26.61 4.33
CA ARG A 190 -13.93 -26.00 3.20
C ARG A 190 -14.48 -24.62 3.56
N PRO A 191 -14.75 -23.76 2.59
CA PRO A 191 -15.31 -22.44 2.85
C PRO A 191 -16.74 -22.52 3.40
N ALA A 192 -17.08 -21.57 4.28
CA ALA A 192 -18.41 -21.44 4.83
C ALA A 192 -19.44 -21.15 3.71
N PRO A 193 -20.68 -21.68 3.78
CA PRO A 193 -21.69 -21.42 2.78
C PRO A 193 -21.98 -19.93 2.53
N GLY A 194 -22.00 -19.12 3.59
CA GLY A 194 -22.17 -17.67 3.48
C GLY A 194 -21.04 -16.95 2.73
N PHE A 195 -19.80 -17.41 2.90
CA PHE A 195 -18.66 -16.89 2.15
C PHE A 195 -18.81 -17.23 0.65
N VAL A 196 -19.18 -18.47 0.32
CA VAL A 196 -19.36 -18.88 -1.07
C VAL A 196 -20.54 -18.15 -1.73
N ALA A 197 -21.64 -17.96 -1.02
CA ALA A 197 -22.81 -17.25 -1.51
C ALA A 197 -22.54 -15.75 -1.74
N GLY A 198 -21.73 -15.13 -0.87
CA GLY A 198 -21.34 -13.72 -0.97
C GLY A 198 -20.18 -13.44 -1.93
N MET A 199 -19.47 -14.48 -2.35
CA MET A 199 -18.31 -14.32 -3.23
C MET A 199 -18.73 -13.77 -4.60
N PRO A 200 -18.08 -12.70 -5.10
CA PRO A 200 -18.35 -12.17 -6.43
C PRO A 200 -18.26 -13.26 -7.52
N ALA A 201 -19.23 -13.27 -8.43
CA ALA A 201 -19.32 -14.32 -9.45
C ALA A 201 -18.07 -14.44 -10.32
N TYR A 202 -17.43 -13.29 -10.63
CA TYR A 202 -16.20 -13.25 -11.42
C TYR A 202 -14.96 -13.78 -10.67
N TYR A 203 -15.05 -14.09 -9.37
CA TYR A 203 -13.97 -14.77 -8.65
C TYR A 203 -14.02 -16.29 -8.78
N ARG A 204 -15.13 -16.85 -9.28
CA ARG A 204 -15.26 -18.30 -9.53
C ARG A 204 -14.29 -18.76 -10.62
N ASP A 205 -14.00 -17.88 -11.56
CA ASP A 205 -13.02 -18.11 -12.63
C ASP A 205 -11.78 -17.22 -12.45
N ASN A 206 -10.71 -17.53 -13.15
CA ASN A 206 -9.56 -16.66 -13.24
C ASN A 206 -9.77 -15.71 -14.41
N LEU A 207 -9.78 -14.42 -14.13
CA LEU A 207 -9.79 -13.39 -15.17
C LEU A 207 -8.57 -13.54 -16.07
N PRO A 208 -8.70 -13.31 -17.38
CA PRO A 208 -7.60 -13.43 -18.33
C PRO A 208 -6.49 -12.42 -18.03
N GLU A 209 -5.27 -12.77 -18.40
CA GLU A 209 -4.13 -11.85 -18.40
C GLU A 209 -4.26 -10.88 -19.57
N ARG A 210 -4.14 -9.58 -19.29
CA ARG A 210 -4.31 -8.49 -20.26
C ARG A 210 -3.11 -7.54 -20.30
N LEU A 211 -2.12 -7.72 -19.45
CA LEU A 211 -0.97 -6.83 -19.25
C LEU A 211 -0.26 -6.48 -20.58
N ALA A 212 -0.15 -7.45 -21.49
CA ALA A 212 0.53 -7.25 -22.77
C ALA A 212 -0.07 -6.09 -23.58
N GLY A 213 -1.38 -5.87 -23.52
CA GLY A 213 -2.07 -4.78 -24.22
C GLY A 213 -1.87 -3.40 -23.63
N PHE A 214 -1.22 -3.29 -22.46
CA PHE A 214 -1.05 -2.03 -21.75
C PHE A 214 0.41 -1.63 -21.50
N LYS A 215 1.39 -2.48 -21.86
CA LYS A 215 2.82 -2.23 -21.57
C LYS A 215 3.33 -0.90 -22.09
N ASP A 216 2.91 -0.54 -23.30
CA ASP A 216 3.38 0.66 -24.01
C ASP A 216 2.42 1.86 -23.83
N ARG A 217 1.40 1.72 -22.97
CA ARG A 217 0.46 2.80 -22.66
C ARG A 217 0.90 3.53 -21.39
N ASP A 218 0.89 4.84 -21.47
CA ASP A 218 1.05 5.73 -20.31
C ASP A 218 -0.24 6.52 -20.12
N VAL A 219 -1.10 6.03 -19.23
CA VAL A 219 -2.41 6.61 -18.96
C VAL A 219 -2.36 7.34 -17.64
N SER A 220 -2.53 8.67 -17.71
CA SER A 220 -2.66 9.49 -16.50
C SER A 220 -4.09 9.44 -15.98
N PRO A 221 -4.30 9.16 -14.69
CA PRO A 221 -5.64 9.16 -14.10
C PRO A 221 -6.18 10.59 -14.01
N ARG A 222 -7.49 10.77 -14.30
CA ARG A 222 -8.15 12.07 -14.23
C ARG A 222 -8.38 12.47 -12.77
N ARG A 223 -7.84 13.62 -12.38
CA ARG A 223 -8.04 14.17 -11.02
C ARG A 223 -9.50 14.54 -10.81
N LEU A 224 -10.06 14.14 -9.66
CA LEU A 224 -11.42 14.43 -9.23
C LEU A 224 -11.47 15.57 -8.20
N GLY A 225 -10.43 15.68 -7.37
CA GLY A 225 -10.36 16.71 -6.34
C GLY A 225 -9.26 16.40 -5.32
N ASP A 226 -9.28 17.17 -4.25
CA ASP A 226 -8.46 16.93 -3.05
C ASP A 226 -9.17 15.95 -2.13
N LEU A 227 -8.40 15.17 -1.36
CA LEU A 227 -8.94 14.23 -0.40
C LEU A 227 -9.61 14.96 0.76
N ALA A 228 -10.86 14.61 1.05
CA ALA A 228 -11.53 14.99 2.28
C ALA A 228 -11.09 14.07 3.43
N TYR A 229 -11.30 14.53 4.68
CA TYR A 229 -10.90 13.74 5.85
C TYR A 229 -11.65 12.40 5.92
N GLU A 230 -12.94 12.40 5.62
CA GLU A 230 -13.82 11.22 5.66
C GLU A 230 -13.36 10.10 4.70
N GLU A 231 -12.74 10.48 3.59
CA GLU A 231 -12.21 9.52 2.61
C GLU A 231 -10.96 8.81 3.15
N VAL A 232 -10.17 9.48 3.98
CA VAL A 232 -8.92 8.95 4.52
C VAL A 232 -9.01 8.49 5.98
N GLU A 233 -10.09 8.85 6.67
CA GLU A 233 -10.31 8.51 8.07
C GLU A 233 -10.11 7.01 8.38
N PRO A 234 -10.67 6.05 7.59
CA PRO A 234 -10.47 4.62 7.86
C PRO A 234 -9.00 4.20 7.82
N TRP A 235 -8.21 4.86 6.98
CA TRP A 235 -6.77 4.64 6.86
C TRP A 235 -6.00 5.28 8.01
N LEU A 236 -6.40 6.46 8.44
CA LEU A 236 -5.80 7.19 9.55
C LEU A 236 -6.10 6.53 10.91
N LYS A 237 -7.18 5.78 11.02
CA LYS A 237 -7.51 4.94 12.19
C LYS A 237 -6.78 3.60 12.20
N GLY A 238 -6.08 3.25 11.12
CA GLY A 238 -5.29 2.04 11.02
C GLY A 238 -4.07 2.00 11.96
N PRO A 239 -3.33 0.88 11.97
CA PRO A 239 -2.14 0.74 12.80
C PRO A 239 -1.05 1.76 12.42
N PRO A 240 -0.16 2.13 13.36
CA PRO A 240 0.87 3.17 13.15
C PRO A 240 1.74 2.93 11.91
N GLU A 241 2.07 1.69 11.62
CA GLU A 241 2.91 1.30 10.49
C GLU A 241 2.24 1.64 9.14
N LEU A 242 0.92 1.53 9.07
CA LEU A 242 0.13 1.89 7.91
C LEU A 242 -0.09 3.42 7.81
N ARG A 243 -0.54 4.05 8.91
CA ARG A 243 -0.98 5.45 8.88
C ARG A 243 0.16 6.47 8.79
N ARG A 244 1.33 6.20 9.41
CA ARG A 244 2.46 7.17 9.41
C ARG A 244 2.93 7.57 8.01
N PRO A 245 3.20 6.64 7.09
CA PRO A 245 3.54 6.99 5.71
C PRO A 245 2.43 7.78 4.99
N LEU A 246 1.17 7.43 5.25
CA LEU A 246 0.02 8.11 4.64
C LEU A 246 -0.11 9.54 5.15
N ILE A 247 0.05 9.76 6.46
CA ILE A 247 0.06 11.11 7.08
C ILE A 247 1.12 11.99 6.41
N GLN A 248 2.33 11.49 6.22
CA GLN A 248 3.40 12.27 5.59
C GLN A 248 3.06 12.67 4.13
N ARG A 249 2.42 11.79 3.39
CA ARG A 249 1.97 12.06 2.01
C ARG A 249 0.83 13.07 1.95
N MET A 250 -0.05 13.05 2.94
CA MET A 250 -1.22 13.92 3.03
C MET A 250 -0.96 15.23 3.79
N ARG A 251 0.27 15.46 4.27
CA ARG A 251 0.59 16.63 5.12
C ARG A 251 0.17 17.96 4.53
N ALA A 252 0.18 18.10 3.21
CA ALA A 252 -0.26 19.31 2.53
C ALA A 252 -1.74 19.63 2.79
N ARG A 253 -2.59 18.62 3.07
CA ARG A 253 -3.99 18.79 3.41
C ARG A 253 -4.21 19.51 4.77
N ALA A 254 -3.18 19.51 5.63
CA ALA A 254 -3.24 20.27 6.89
C ALA A 254 -3.43 21.77 6.72
N GLN A 255 -3.22 22.32 5.51
CA GLN A 255 -3.46 23.73 5.19
C GLN A 255 -4.93 24.02 4.86
N ASP A 256 -5.69 23.00 4.49
CA ASP A 256 -7.13 23.13 4.26
C ASP A 256 -7.87 23.24 5.60
N PRO A 257 -8.69 24.29 5.83
CA PRO A 257 -9.31 24.53 7.12
C PRO A 257 -10.25 23.42 7.59
N GLU A 258 -11.05 22.86 6.67
CA GLU A 258 -12.02 21.82 7.02
C GLU A 258 -11.31 20.48 7.30
N PHE A 259 -10.34 20.11 6.49
CA PHE A 259 -9.51 18.94 6.74
C PHE A 259 -8.77 19.08 8.08
N ARG A 260 -8.14 20.23 8.33
CA ARG A 260 -7.44 20.51 9.59
C ARG A 260 -8.37 20.38 10.81
N LYS A 261 -9.57 20.97 10.73
CA LYS A 261 -10.58 20.89 11.80
C LYS A 261 -10.97 19.45 12.10
N ALA A 262 -11.23 18.64 11.06
CA ALA A 262 -11.58 17.23 11.22
C ALA A 262 -10.44 16.40 11.82
N VAL A 263 -9.18 16.64 11.39
CA VAL A 263 -8.00 16.01 11.98
C VAL A 263 -7.88 16.34 13.47
N ILE A 264 -8.04 17.61 13.87
CA ILE A 264 -7.97 18.04 15.27
C ILE A 264 -9.03 17.33 16.11
N ALA A 265 -10.28 17.27 15.62
CA ALA A 265 -11.39 16.62 16.32
C ALA A 265 -11.14 15.10 16.56
N ASN A 266 -10.36 14.48 15.70
CA ASN A 266 -10.06 13.05 15.73
C ASN A 266 -8.61 12.72 16.16
N MET A 267 -7.87 13.68 16.70
CA MET A 267 -6.43 13.56 17.02
C MET A 267 -6.08 12.34 17.85
N ARG A 268 -6.98 11.88 18.73
CA ARG A 268 -6.78 10.69 19.57
C ARG A 268 -6.50 9.40 18.78
N PHE A 269 -6.98 9.32 17.53
CA PHE A 269 -6.78 8.14 16.68
C PHE A 269 -5.49 8.18 15.86
N HIS A 270 -4.95 9.37 15.63
CA HIS A 270 -3.76 9.59 14.81
C HIS A 270 -2.89 10.74 15.38
N PRO A 271 -2.31 10.54 16.56
CA PRO A 271 -1.58 11.60 17.28
C PRO A 271 -0.35 12.13 16.54
N GLU A 272 0.11 11.43 15.50
CA GLU A 272 1.23 11.87 14.67
C GLU A 272 0.96 13.19 13.95
N TRP A 273 -0.30 13.56 13.74
CA TRP A 273 -0.68 14.85 13.18
C TRP A 273 -0.33 16.03 14.08
N ASP A 274 -0.20 15.84 15.40
CA ASP A 274 0.10 16.94 16.32
C ASP A 274 1.40 17.67 15.95
N ARG A 275 2.44 16.94 15.51
CA ARG A 275 3.69 17.53 15.04
C ARG A 275 3.57 18.32 13.75
N ILE A 276 2.59 17.98 12.90
CA ILE A 276 2.36 18.64 11.61
C ILE A 276 1.50 19.89 11.84
N LEU A 277 0.51 19.79 12.69
CA LEU A 277 -0.46 20.86 12.96
C LEU A 277 0.07 21.92 13.93
N PHE A 278 0.95 21.52 14.84
CA PHE A 278 1.46 22.37 15.93
C PHE A 278 2.98 22.22 16.07
N PRO A 279 3.75 22.53 15.02
CA PRO A 279 5.21 22.34 15.02
C PRO A 279 5.89 23.16 16.14
N GLU A 280 5.31 24.30 16.52
CA GLU A 280 5.80 25.18 17.57
C GLU A 280 5.94 24.51 18.94
N LYS A 281 5.12 23.50 19.24
CA LYS A 281 5.22 22.72 20.48
C LYS A 281 6.52 21.93 20.60
N TYR A 282 7.18 21.68 19.46
CA TYR A 282 8.35 20.80 19.35
C TYR A 282 9.63 21.56 19.04
N LEU A 283 9.58 22.88 18.94
CA LEU A 283 10.76 23.72 18.80
C LEU A 283 11.52 23.76 20.12
N PRO A 284 12.88 23.82 20.11
CA PRO A 284 13.66 24.06 21.30
C PRO A 284 13.21 25.37 21.96
N LYS A 285 12.96 25.33 23.26
CA LYS A 285 12.72 26.60 23.99
C LYS A 285 13.94 27.51 23.81
N PRO A 286 13.74 28.80 23.51
CA PRO A 286 14.86 29.73 23.47
C PRO A 286 15.59 29.65 24.83
N VAL A 287 16.90 29.39 24.78
CA VAL A 287 17.76 29.47 25.94
C VAL A 287 17.70 30.93 26.40
N PRO A 288 17.32 31.23 27.65
CA PRO A 288 17.41 32.59 28.15
C PRO A 288 18.82 33.08 27.91
N ALA A 289 19.00 34.27 27.33
CA ALA A 289 20.30 34.87 27.21
C ALA A 289 20.91 34.94 28.62
N ALA A 290 21.95 34.15 28.86
CA ALA A 290 22.69 34.24 30.11
C ALA A 290 23.08 35.70 30.26
N ASP A 291 22.75 36.31 31.40
CA ASP A 291 23.10 37.67 31.76
C ASP A 291 24.55 37.92 31.32
N ALA A 292 24.70 38.88 30.41
CA ALA A 292 26.03 39.29 29.97
C ALA A 292 26.80 39.71 31.20
N ALA A 293 27.80 38.92 31.60
CA ALA A 293 28.71 39.27 32.69
C ALA A 293 29.25 40.70 32.43
N PRO A 294 29.21 41.59 33.43
CA PRO A 294 29.73 42.93 33.25
C PRO A 294 31.22 42.87 32.86
N ALA A 295 31.56 43.61 31.83
CA ALA A 295 32.94 43.71 31.35
C ALA A 295 33.90 44.13 32.50
N PRO A 296 35.11 43.54 32.60
CA PRO A 296 36.05 43.89 33.66
C PRO A 296 36.44 45.36 33.50
N ALA A 297 36.33 46.13 34.60
CA ALA A 297 36.73 47.53 34.69
C ALA A 297 38.23 47.67 34.34
N GLN A 298 38.51 48.45 33.33
CA GLN A 298 39.89 48.86 33.01
C GLN A 298 40.35 49.81 34.08
N ASN A 299 41.27 49.39 34.97
CA ASN A 299 42.01 50.26 35.86
C ASN A 299 43.13 50.96 35.06
N LYS A 300 43.08 52.29 35.12
CA LYS A 300 44.18 53.13 34.69
C LYS A 300 45.36 53.11 35.66
#